data_025195f58096b4917243ec89f161816d
#
_entry.id   025195f58096b4917243ec89f161816d
#
_cell.length_a   1.000
_cell.length_b   1.000
_cell.length_c   1.000
_cell.angle_alpha   90.00
_cell.angle_beta   90.00
_cell.angle_gamma   90.00
#
_symmetry.space_group_name_H-M   'P 1'
#
loop_
_entity.id
_entity.type
_entity.pdbx_description
1 polymer ?
#
loop_
_entity_poly.entity_id
_entity_poly.type
_entity_poly.pdbx_seq_one_letter_code
_entity_poly.pdbx_strand_id
1 'polypeptide(L)'
;TLSCKLAGGDELYRALVAETGLVSGETDAEGTFSLQNVECLGSCGTGPVLQINDTYHERVTRTRLGELFAEMRAGREPAPTRERGGDNVSAEKAERVAAAAATAAAPGDPAPEPAPEEGGVA
;
A
#
# COMPACT_ATOMS: atom_id res chain seq x y z
N THR A 1 -9.69 4.69 10.46
CA THR A 1 -10.66 5.76 10.78
C THR A 1 -12.08 5.22 10.94
N LEU A 2 -13.00 6.03 11.49
CA LEU A 2 -14.38 5.65 11.76
C LEU A 2 -15.11 5.19 10.49
N SER A 3 -14.94 5.87 9.37
CA SER A 3 -15.60 5.51 8.11
C SER A 3 -15.26 4.10 7.64
N CYS A 4 -13.99 3.74 7.66
CA CYS A 4 -13.55 2.38 7.31
C CYS A 4 -14.05 1.33 8.30
N LYS A 5 -14.07 1.64 9.62
CA LYS A 5 -14.60 0.74 10.64
C LYS A 5 -16.08 0.45 10.43
N LEU A 6 -16.88 1.49 10.19
CA LEU A 6 -18.31 1.34 9.91
C LEU A 6 -18.57 0.56 8.60
N ALA A 7 -17.65 0.65 7.65
CA ALA A 7 -17.73 -0.08 6.38
C ALA A 7 -17.12 -1.51 6.43
N GLY A 8 -16.73 -2.02 7.60
CA GLY A 8 -16.20 -3.37 7.76
C GLY A 8 -14.67 -3.46 7.75
N GLY A 9 -13.96 -2.35 7.99
CA GLY A 9 -12.49 -2.31 7.99
C GLY A 9 -11.85 -3.25 9.02
N ASP A 10 -12.44 -3.40 10.20
CA ASP A 10 -11.94 -4.30 11.23
C ASP A 10 -12.09 -5.78 10.81
N GLU A 11 -13.15 -6.11 10.09
CA GLU A 11 -13.35 -7.46 9.53
C GLU A 11 -12.36 -7.74 8.40
N LEU A 12 -12.12 -6.74 7.55
CA LEU A 12 -11.12 -6.83 6.49
C LEU A 12 -9.72 -7.05 7.08
N TYR A 13 -9.35 -6.31 8.13
CA TYR A 13 -8.06 -6.47 8.78
C TYR A 13 -7.89 -7.86 9.40
N ARG A 14 -8.92 -8.39 10.09
CA ARG A 14 -8.89 -9.77 10.62
C ARG A 14 -8.74 -10.80 9.49
N ALA A 15 -9.40 -10.58 8.37
CA ALA A 15 -9.25 -11.46 7.21
C ALA A 15 -7.84 -11.41 6.61
N LEU A 16 -7.21 -10.22 6.55
CA LEU A 16 -5.82 -10.05 6.15
C LEU A 16 -4.86 -10.81 7.07
N VAL A 17 -5.01 -10.65 8.38
CA VAL A 17 -4.20 -11.39 9.38
C VAL A 17 -4.39 -12.90 9.23
N ALA A 18 -5.61 -13.36 9.03
CA ALA A 18 -5.90 -14.80 8.86
C ALA A 18 -5.29 -15.36 7.55
N GLU A 19 -5.26 -14.57 6.48
CA GLU A 19 -4.76 -14.99 5.17
C GLU A 19 -3.23 -14.99 5.10
N THR A 20 -2.58 -14.01 5.77
CA THR A 20 -1.13 -13.84 5.73
C THR A 20 -0.41 -14.44 6.94
N GLY A 21 -1.10 -14.60 8.06
CA GLY A 21 -0.47 -14.93 9.34
C GLY A 21 0.34 -13.80 9.97
N LEU A 22 0.29 -12.59 9.37
CA LEU A 22 1.07 -11.43 9.80
C LEU A 22 0.22 -10.46 10.60
N VAL A 23 0.82 -9.79 11.58
CA VAL A 23 0.22 -8.61 12.21
C VAL A 23 0.89 -7.33 11.66
N SER A 24 0.30 -6.17 11.98
CA SER A 24 0.80 -4.88 11.48
C SER A 24 2.27 -4.65 11.85
N GLY A 25 3.06 -4.31 10.86
CA GLY A 25 4.51 -4.09 10.97
C GLY A 25 5.35 -5.32 10.69
N GLU A 26 4.74 -6.46 10.40
CA GLU A 26 5.48 -7.69 10.11
C GLU A 26 5.62 -7.96 8.61
N THR A 27 6.67 -8.71 8.30
CA THR A 27 6.97 -9.27 6.98
C THR A 27 7.08 -10.78 7.12
N ASP A 28 6.60 -11.53 6.13
CA ASP A 28 6.75 -12.98 6.11
C ASP A 28 8.22 -13.41 6.00
N ALA A 29 8.48 -14.66 6.36
CA ALA A 29 9.85 -15.20 6.36
C ALA A 29 10.50 -15.24 4.96
N GLU A 30 9.69 -15.24 3.91
CA GLU A 30 10.11 -15.26 2.50
C GLU A 30 10.33 -13.86 1.94
N GLY A 31 9.91 -12.81 2.66
CA GLY A 31 9.99 -11.42 2.20
C GLY A 31 8.99 -11.07 1.09
N THR A 32 7.95 -11.89 0.92
CA THR A 32 6.95 -11.74 -0.14
C THR A 32 5.86 -10.76 0.25
N PHE A 33 5.39 -10.82 1.50
CA PHE A 33 4.32 -9.99 2.02
C PHE A 33 4.76 -9.24 3.27
N SER A 34 4.41 -7.96 3.30
CA SER A 34 4.47 -7.12 4.51
C SER A 34 3.08 -6.57 4.79
N LEU A 35 2.65 -6.60 6.05
CA LEU A 35 1.37 -6.06 6.46
C LEU A 35 1.55 -4.80 7.29
N GLN A 36 0.91 -3.71 6.89
CA GLN A 36 0.90 -2.45 7.61
C GLN A 36 -0.53 -1.96 7.81
N ASN A 37 -0.93 -1.75 9.05
CA ASN A 37 -2.19 -1.07 9.35
C ASN A 37 -1.92 0.43 9.49
N VAL A 38 -2.52 1.23 8.64
CA VAL A 38 -2.39 2.69 8.64
C VAL A 38 -3.69 3.35 9.11
N GLU A 39 -3.59 4.54 9.67
CA GLU A 39 -4.76 5.22 10.22
C GLU A 39 -5.75 5.64 9.12
N CYS A 40 -5.26 6.15 8.00
CA CYS A 40 -6.11 6.63 6.92
C CYS A 40 -5.41 6.62 5.57
N LEU A 41 -6.12 6.12 4.55
CA LEU A 41 -5.72 6.17 3.15
C LEU A 41 -6.44 7.28 2.35
N GLY A 42 -7.22 8.14 3.03
CA GLY A 42 -7.85 9.30 2.42
C GLY A 42 -9.07 9.02 1.53
N SER A 43 -9.57 7.78 1.46
CA SER A 43 -10.69 7.37 0.59
C SER A 43 -11.95 7.03 1.39
N CYS A 44 -12.41 7.97 2.23
CA CYS A 44 -13.46 7.73 3.23
C CYS A 44 -14.83 7.36 2.64
N GLY A 45 -15.15 7.82 1.43
CA GLY A 45 -16.42 7.53 0.75
C GLY A 45 -16.48 6.14 0.12
N THR A 46 -15.36 5.43 0.06
CA THR A 46 -15.23 4.14 -0.64
C THR A 46 -14.60 3.06 0.24
N GLY A 47 -14.73 3.20 1.56
CA GLY A 47 -14.24 2.20 2.52
C GLY A 47 -14.95 0.85 2.41
N PRO A 48 -14.35 -0.23 2.95
CA PRO A 48 -12.98 -0.28 3.43
C PRO A 48 -11.96 -0.27 2.27
N VAL A 49 -10.78 0.30 2.51
CA VAL A 49 -9.74 0.49 1.50
C VAL A 49 -8.50 -0.31 1.88
N LEU A 50 -7.92 -0.96 0.88
CA LEU A 50 -6.64 -1.65 0.96
C LEU A 50 -5.69 -1.03 -0.08
N GLN A 51 -4.46 -0.77 0.31
CA GLN A 51 -3.40 -0.42 -0.62
C GLN A 51 -2.46 -1.61 -0.79
N ILE A 52 -2.23 -2.01 -2.02
CA ILE A 52 -1.26 -3.03 -2.40
C ILE A 52 -0.20 -2.33 -3.25
N ASN A 53 1.03 -2.25 -2.73
CA ASN A 53 2.08 -1.42 -3.31
C ASN A 53 1.58 0.02 -3.51
N ASP A 54 1.52 0.49 -4.75
CA ASP A 54 1.06 1.84 -5.09
C ASP A 54 -0.40 1.89 -5.55
N THR A 55 -1.10 0.75 -5.52
CA THR A 55 -2.46 0.60 -6.07
C THR A 55 -3.51 0.57 -4.97
N TYR A 56 -4.55 1.42 -5.11
CA TYR A 56 -5.69 1.46 -4.20
C TYR A 56 -6.79 0.49 -4.64
N HIS A 57 -7.27 -0.29 -3.68
CA HIS A 57 -8.43 -1.16 -3.81
C HIS A 57 -9.52 -0.66 -2.86
N GLU A 58 -10.62 -0.19 -3.42
CA GLU A 58 -11.74 0.40 -2.68
C GLU A 58 -12.87 -0.60 -2.55
N ARG A 59 -13.72 -0.44 -1.49
CA ARG A 59 -14.86 -1.33 -1.20
C ARG A 59 -14.47 -2.80 -1.17
N VAL A 60 -13.33 -3.09 -0.57
CA VAL A 60 -12.80 -4.45 -0.55
C VAL A 60 -13.65 -5.34 0.33
N THR A 61 -14.28 -6.33 -0.28
CA THR A 61 -15.01 -7.39 0.43
C THR A 61 -14.07 -8.56 0.73
N ARG A 62 -14.49 -9.48 1.62
CA ARG A 62 -13.75 -10.70 1.91
C ARG A 62 -13.53 -11.57 0.66
N THR A 63 -14.52 -11.64 -0.22
CA THR A 63 -14.40 -12.36 -1.51
C THR A 63 -13.34 -11.73 -2.39
N ARG A 64 -13.40 -10.39 -2.55
CA ARG A 64 -12.41 -9.66 -3.35
C ARG A 64 -11.01 -9.78 -2.77
N LEU A 65 -10.87 -9.82 -1.45
CA LEU A 65 -9.59 -10.04 -0.79
C LEU A 65 -8.95 -11.36 -1.23
N GLY A 66 -9.71 -12.45 -1.26
CA GLY A 66 -9.21 -13.75 -1.73
C GLY A 66 -8.73 -13.72 -3.18
N GLU A 67 -9.46 -13.01 -4.06
CA GLU A 67 -9.05 -12.82 -5.46
C GLU A 67 -7.73 -12.04 -5.56
N LEU A 68 -7.61 -10.94 -4.80
CA LEU A 68 -6.39 -10.12 -4.75
C LEU A 68 -5.18 -10.96 -4.31
N PHE A 69 -5.33 -11.79 -3.29
CA PHE A 69 -4.26 -12.69 -2.86
C PHE A 69 -3.91 -13.74 -3.89
N ALA A 70 -4.89 -14.30 -4.60
CA ALA A 70 -4.63 -15.26 -5.67
C ALA A 70 -3.83 -14.61 -6.82
N GLU A 71 -4.15 -13.37 -7.18
CA GLU A 71 -3.40 -12.60 -8.18
C GLU A 71 -1.96 -12.32 -7.72
N MET A 72 -1.76 -11.86 -6.49
CA MET A 72 -0.44 -11.57 -5.93
C MET A 72 0.43 -12.84 -5.83
N ARG A 73 -0.12 -13.96 -5.37
CA ARG A 73 0.59 -15.25 -5.32
C ARG A 73 0.97 -15.78 -6.70
N ALA A 74 0.20 -15.41 -7.73
CA ALA A 74 0.54 -15.72 -9.13
C ALA A 74 1.58 -14.73 -9.73
N GLY A 75 2.15 -13.83 -8.92
CA GLY A 75 3.13 -12.84 -9.36
C GLY A 75 2.55 -11.73 -10.24
N ARG A 76 1.23 -11.53 -10.16
CA ARG A 76 0.55 -10.44 -10.87
C ARG A 76 0.18 -9.33 -9.91
N GLU A 77 0.38 -8.09 -10.32
CA GLU A 77 -0.14 -6.95 -9.59
C GLU A 77 -1.65 -6.83 -9.84
N PRO A 78 -2.48 -6.83 -8.78
CA PRO A 78 -3.93 -6.74 -8.95
C PRO A 78 -4.34 -5.39 -9.54
N ALA A 79 -5.23 -5.42 -10.52
CA ALA A 79 -5.79 -4.21 -11.09
C ALA A 79 -6.63 -3.44 -10.06
N PRO A 80 -6.60 -2.09 -10.05
CA PRO A 80 -7.39 -1.28 -9.13
C PRO A 80 -8.87 -1.61 -9.25
N THR A 81 -9.57 -1.65 -8.12
CA THR A 81 -11.01 -1.97 -8.09
C THR A 81 -11.87 -0.84 -8.65
N ARG A 82 -11.32 0.35 -8.72
CA ARG A 82 -11.96 1.53 -9.30
C ARG A 82 -11.18 1.98 -10.52
N GLU A 83 -11.81 1.84 -11.68
CA GLU A 83 -11.48 2.74 -12.78
C GLU A 83 -11.92 4.14 -12.34
N ARG A 84 -10.98 5.03 -12.09
CA ARG A 84 -11.29 6.44 -11.86
C ARG A 84 -12.04 6.93 -13.09
N GLY A 85 -13.35 6.96 -12.97
CA GLY A 85 -14.19 7.57 -13.99
C GLY A 85 -13.82 9.05 -14.10
N GLY A 86 -13.32 9.44 -15.25
CA GLY A 86 -13.47 10.79 -15.76
C GLY A 86 -12.36 11.79 -15.53
N ASP A 87 -11.24 11.46 -14.93
CA ASP A 87 -10.15 12.42 -14.85
C ASP A 87 -8.95 11.91 -15.67
N ASN A 88 -8.68 12.58 -16.77
CA ASN A 88 -7.53 12.36 -17.65
C ASN A 88 -6.16 12.55 -16.97
N VAL A 89 -6.13 12.55 -15.64
CA VAL A 89 -4.91 12.69 -14.83
C VAL A 89 -4.13 11.41 -14.74
N SER A 90 -4.73 10.25 -15.01
CA SER A 90 -4.09 8.97 -14.79
C SER A 90 -3.07 8.59 -15.87
N ALA A 91 -3.34 8.89 -17.14
CA ALA A 91 -2.39 8.58 -18.22
C ALA A 91 -1.17 9.52 -18.17
N GLU A 92 -1.39 10.84 -18.03
CA GLU A 92 -0.30 11.81 -17.88
C GLU A 92 0.51 11.60 -16.59
N LYS A 93 -0.13 11.20 -15.50
CA LYS A 93 0.57 10.92 -14.24
C LYS A 93 1.36 9.62 -14.33
N ALA A 94 0.83 8.59 -14.97
CA ALA A 94 1.57 7.35 -15.21
C ALA A 94 2.78 7.57 -16.12
N GLU A 95 2.65 8.37 -17.18
CA GLU A 95 3.78 8.77 -18.03
C GLU A 95 4.82 9.62 -17.26
N ARG A 96 4.37 10.55 -16.42
CA ARG A 96 5.27 11.35 -15.58
C ARG A 96 5.99 10.54 -14.53
N VAL A 97 5.31 9.57 -13.90
CA VAL A 97 5.92 8.65 -12.92
C VAL A 97 6.90 7.71 -13.62
N ALA A 98 6.55 7.18 -14.79
CA ALA A 98 7.45 6.36 -15.58
C ALA A 98 8.67 7.15 -16.07
N ALA A 99 8.48 8.40 -16.51
CA ALA A 99 9.56 9.31 -16.91
C ALA A 99 10.45 9.68 -15.71
N ALA A 100 9.88 9.94 -14.54
CA ALA A 100 10.63 10.24 -13.32
C ALA A 100 11.42 9.02 -12.82
N ALA A 101 10.86 7.82 -12.91
CA ALA A 101 11.55 6.58 -12.57
C ALA A 101 12.72 6.29 -13.52
N ALA A 102 12.56 6.59 -14.81
CA ALA A 102 13.65 6.48 -15.79
C ALA A 102 14.79 7.48 -15.54
N THR A 103 14.48 8.64 -14.96
CA THR A 103 15.47 9.69 -14.64
C THR A 103 16.14 9.44 -13.27
N ALA A 104 15.48 8.74 -12.36
CA ALA A 104 16.02 8.40 -11.03
C ALA A 104 17.06 7.26 -11.05
N ALA A 105 17.32 6.65 -12.20
CA ALA A 105 18.33 5.62 -12.38
C ALA A 105 19.74 6.17 -12.63
N ALA A 106 20.05 7.42 -12.25
CA ALA A 106 21.41 7.94 -12.26
C ALA A 106 22.16 7.52 -10.98
N PRO A 107 23.31 6.87 -11.08
CA PRO A 107 24.08 6.46 -9.89
C PRO A 107 24.78 7.68 -9.30
N GLY A 108 24.55 7.99 -8.05
CA GLY A 108 25.42 8.86 -7.30
C GLY A 108 24.81 9.93 -6.42
N ASP A 109 23.83 9.57 -5.58
CA ASP A 109 23.55 10.42 -4.42
C ASP A 109 24.25 9.80 -3.19
N PRO A 110 25.22 10.49 -2.56
CA PRO A 110 25.85 10.00 -1.35
C PRO A 110 24.84 9.95 -0.22
N ALA A 111 24.90 8.88 0.56
CA ALA A 111 24.09 8.72 1.75
C ALA A 111 24.18 9.95 2.67
N PRO A 112 23.09 10.39 3.29
CA PRO A 112 23.12 11.50 4.24
C PRO A 112 24.08 11.15 5.40
N GLU A 113 24.98 12.06 5.71
CA GLU A 113 25.89 11.96 6.85
C GLU A 113 25.06 11.82 8.16
N PRO A 114 25.51 10.95 9.07
CA PRO A 114 24.88 10.84 10.37
C PRO A 114 24.97 12.18 11.14
N ALA A 115 23.85 12.60 11.69
CA ALA A 115 23.77 13.80 12.52
C ALA A 115 24.81 13.74 13.67
N PRO A 116 25.47 14.84 14.00
CA PRO A 116 26.43 14.88 15.10
C PRO A 116 25.70 14.51 16.42
N GLU A 117 26.27 13.54 17.13
CA GLU A 117 25.85 13.21 18.50
C GLU A 117 26.11 14.46 19.38
N GLU A 118 25.05 15.07 19.88
CA GLU A 118 25.17 16.10 20.89
C GLU A 118 25.71 15.48 22.16
N GLY A 119 26.97 15.80 22.45
CA GLY A 119 27.67 15.35 23.63
C GLY A 119 26.93 15.74 24.90
N GLY A 120 26.64 14.75 25.73
CA GLY A 120 26.14 14.95 27.07
C GLY A 120 27.11 15.78 27.88
N VAL A 121 26.59 16.86 28.47
CA VAL A 121 27.29 17.59 29.53
C VAL A 121 26.93 16.94 30.83
N ALA A 122 27.97 16.58 31.55
CA ALA A 122 27.92 16.07 32.90
C ALA A 122 27.30 17.09 33.89
#